data_24d5ad29ac10965fdaa3816c156019b5
#
_entry.id   24d5ad29ac10965fdaa3816c156019b5
#
_cell.length_a   1.000
_cell.length_b   1.000
_cell.length_c   1.000
_cell.angle_alpha   90.00
_cell.angle_beta   90.00
_cell.angle_gamma   90.00
#
_symmetry.space_group_name_H-M   'P 1'
#
loop_
_entity.id
_entity.type
_entity.pdbx_description
1 polymer ?
#
loop_
_entity_poly.entity_id
_entity_poly.type
_entity_poly.pdbx_seq_one_letter_code
_entity_poly.pdbx_strand_id
1 'polypeptide(L)'
;MVTLASKLMLALLPPQTSFFKLQLDESELGQDFGPEIRSELDLSFAKVERTILESIAASDDRVAVHQALQHLVVGGNALIFMGREGLKVYPLNRFVVERDGNGNVLEIVTKERISKKLIEDELPKDLKVDSVVDESTLGKEECDVYTHVKRENNRVVWHQEVYGHVLPKSVSKAPIDANPWLPLRFNVVDGEAYGRGRVGQFIGDLKSLEALSQALVEGSAAAAKVVFVVSPSSTTKPATLASAGNGAIVTGRPDDIGVVQVGKTADFGTAFQMTQIYERRLSEAFLILNPRNAERVTAEGSDDTTRTRTTAWWIVLPADN
;
A
#
# COMPACT_ATOMS: atom_id res chain seq x y z
N MET A 1 2.49 -0.60 7.40
CA MET A 1 1.91 -0.87 6.08
C MET A 1 2.32 -2.23 5.52
N VAL A 2 3.60 -2.53 5.41
CA VAL A 2 4.10 -3.85 4.94
C VAL A 2 3.49 -5.00 5.73
N THR A 3 3.46 -4.92 7.06
CA THR A 3 2.86 -5.93 7.94
C THR A 3 1.38 -6.20 7.63
N LEU A 4 0.59 -5.15 7.36
CA LEU A 4 -0.82 -5.30 7.00
C LEU A 4 -0.95 -5.97 5.63
N ALA A 5 -0.19 -5.53 4.63
CA ALA A 5 -0.18 -6.14 3.30
C ALA A 5 0.22 -7.62 3.36
N SER A 6 1.24 -7.98 4.17
CA SER A 6 1.65 -9.38 4.36
C SER A 6 0.56 -10.23 5.02
N LYS A 7 -0.17 -9.69 6.00
CA LYS A 7 -1.31 -10.40 6.62
C LYS A 7 -2.47 -10.58 5.65
N LEU A 8 -2.79 -9.54 4.87
CA LEU A 8 -3.80 -9.64 3.81
C LEU A 8 -3.39 -10.68 2.77
N MET A 9 -2.11 -10.70 2.38
CA MET A 9 -1.58 -11.69 1.46
C MET A 9 -1.75 -13.12 1.97
N LEU A 10 -1.41 -13.38 3.24
CA LEU A 10 -1.58 -14.70 3.86
C LEU A 10 -3.06 -15.12 3.97
N ALA A 11 -3.96 -14.16 4.15
CA ALA A 11 -5.39 -14.43 4.21
C ALA A 11 -6.00 -14.71 2.83
N LEU A 12 -5.56 -13.97 1.79
CA LEU A 12 -6.09 -14.08 0.43
C LEU A 12 -5.48 -15.26 -0.34
N LEU A 13 -4.17 -15.45 -0.22
CA LEU A 13 -3.41 -16.48 -0.93
C LEU A 13 -2.58 -17.31 0.05
N PRO A 14 -3.21 -18.16 0.88
CA PRO A 14 -2.48 -18.99 1.82
C PRO A 14 -1.52 -19.93 1.08
N PRO A 15 -0.28 -20.11 1.58
CA PRO A 15 0.73 -20.88 0.84
C PRO A 15 0.50 -22.40 0.82
N GLN A 16 -0.25 -22.93 1.77
CA GLN A 16 -0.38 -24.37 1.99
C GLN A 16 -1.79 -24.93 1.79
N THR A 17 -2.78 -24.05 1.57
CA THR A 17 -4.17 -24.44 1.38
C THR A 17 -4.73 -23.84 0.10
N SER A 18 -5.64 -24.57 -0.56
CA SER A 18 -6.37 -24.02 -1.69
C SER A 18 -7.24 -22.85 -1.22
N PHE A 19 -7.18 -21.71 -1.91
CA PHE A 19 -7.99 -20.52 -1.66
C PHE A 19 -9.20 -20.43 -2.59
N PHE A 20 -9.34 -21.37 -3.54
CA PHE A 20 -10.48 -21.49 -4.43
C PHE A 20 -10.81 -22.97 -4.63
N LYS A 21 -12.03 -23.25 -5.05
CA LYS A 21 -12.52 -24.57 -5.39
C LYS A 21 -13.35 -24.48 -6.67
N LEU A 22 -13.08 -25.36 -7.62
CA LEU A 22 -13.88 -25.50 -8.82
C LEU A 22 -15.07 -26.41 -8.51
N GLN A 23 -16.25 -25.96 -8.85
CA GLN A 23 -17.50 -26.73 -8.69
C GLN A 23 -18.32 -26.58 -9.95
N LEU A 24 -19.06 -27.61 -10.28
CA LEU A 24 -20.06 -27.52 -11.33
C LEU A 24 -21.33 -26.86 -10.78
N ASP A 25 -21.92 -26.01 -11.60
CA ASP A 25 -23.26 -25.51 -11.32
C ASP A 25 -24.27 -26.63 -11.58
N GLU A 26 -24.92 -27.08 -10.51
CA GLU A 26 -25.93 -28.15 -10.60
C GLU A 26 -27.16 -27.72 -11.43
N SER A 27 -27.35 -26.42 -11.62
CA SER A 27 -28.46 -25.88 -12.43
C SER A 27 -28.26 -26.07 -13.94
N GLU A 28 -27.01 -26.08 -14.40
CA GLU A 28 -26.67 -26.29 -15.82
C GLU A 28 -26.55 -27.79 -16.20
N LEU A 29 -26.26 -28.63 -15.21
CA LEU A 29 -26.23 -30.07 -15.38
C LEU A 29 -27.61 -30.63 -15.13
N GLY A 30 -28.34 -31.00 -16.18
CA GLY A 30 -29.58 -31.74 -16.06
C GLY A 30 -29.45 -32.92 -15.11
N GLN A 31 -30.57 -33.39 -14.54
CA GLN A 31 -30.64 -34.41 -13.47
C GLN A 31 -30.03 -35.80 -13.82
N ASP A 32 -29.41 -35.97 -14.99
CA ASP A 32 -28.99 -37.25 -15.56
C ASP A 32 -27.56 -37.71 -15.26
N PHE A 33 -26.77 -36.94 -14.46
CA PHE A 33 -25.41 -37.36 -14.12
C PHE A 33 -25.39 -38.30 -12.91
N GLY A 34 -25.05 -39.57 -13.16
CA GLY A 34 -24.86 -40.54 -12.09
C GLY A 34 -23.72 -40.20 -11.13
N PRO A 35 -23.71 -40.78 -9.91
CA PRO A 35 -22.71 -40.45 -8.87
C PRO A 35 -21.25 -40.75 -9.31
N GLU A 36 -21.06 -41.69 -10.22
CA GLU A 36 -19.75 -42.06 -10.76
C GLU A 36 -19.17 -40.94 -11.60
N ILE A 37 -19.96 -40.30 -12.48
CA ILE A 37 -19.54 -39.18 -13.34
C ILE A 37 -19.21 -37.94 -12.49
N ARG A 38 -20.00 -37.70 -11.43
CA ARG A 38 -19.73 -36.61 -10.47
C ARG A 38 -18.38 -36.80 -9.79
N SER A 39 -18.07 -38.01 -9.33
CA SER A 39 -16.78 -38.30 -8.69
C SER A 39 -15.61 -38.16 -9.65
N GLU A 40 -15.74 -38.53 -10.92
CA GLU A 40 -14.71 -38.38 -11.93
C GLU A 40 -14.48 -36.89 -12.27
N LEU A 41 -15.53 -36.08 -12.34
CA LEU A 41 -15.45 -34.64 -12.54
C LEU A 41 -14.77 -33.94 -11.35
N ASP A 42 -15.13 -34.27 -10.12
CA ASP A 42 -14.50 -33.72 -8.91
C ASP A 42 -13.00 -34.02 -8.86
N LEU A 43 -12.60 -35.24 -9.25
CA LEU A 43 -11.19 -35.62 -9.37
C LEU A 43 -10.47 -34.82 -10.47
N SER A 44 -11.14 -34.54 -11.58
CA SER A 44 -10.61 -33.75 -12.67
C SER A 44 -10.44 -32.29 -12.26
N PHE A 45 -11.42 -31.71 -11.55
CA PHE A 45 -11.32 -30.37 -10.99
C PHE A 45 -10.21 -30.25 -9.96
N ALA A 46 -10.09 -31.22 -9.07
CA ALA A 46 -8.99 -31.22 -8.09
C ALA A 46 -7.61 -31.26 -8.75
N LYS A 47 -7.45 -31.94 -9.90
CA LYS A 47 -6.20 -31.90 -10.68
C LYS A 47 -5.96 -30.52 -11.27
N VAL A 48 -6.98 -29.88 -11.83
CA VAL A 48 -6.87 -28.51 -12.41
C VAL A 48 -6.55 -27.51 -11.30
N GLU A 49 -7.23 -27.55 -10.16
CA GLU A 49 -6.95 -26.70 -8.99
C GLU A 49 -5.49 -26.84 -8.56
N ARG A 50 -5.00 -28.05 -8.45
CA ARG A 50 -3.61 -28.31 -8.08
C ARG A 50 -2.62 -27.74 -9.10
N THR A 51 -2.87 -27.94 -10.39
CA THR A 51 -2.01 -27.40 -11.46
C THR A 51 -1.96 -25.87 -11.41
N ILE A 52 -3.10 -25.22 -11.18
CA ILE A 52 -3.16 -23.77 -11.04
C ILE A 52 -2.35 -23.30 -9.81
N LEU A 53 -2.52 -23.97 -8.66
CA LEU A 53 -1.78 -23.64 -7.45
C LEU A 53 -0.27 -23.84 -7.62
N GLU A 54 0.16 -24.90 -8.28
CA GLU A 54 1.57 -25.16 -8.62
C GLU A 54 2.11 -24.08 -9.57
N SER A 55 1.33 -23.65 -10.55
CA SER A 55 1.71 -22.56 -11.46
C SER A 55 1.87 -21.22 -10.72
N ILE A 56 0.93 -20.87 -9.84
CA ILE A 56 1.01 -19.66 -9.00
C ILE A 56 2.21 -19.73 -8.04
N ALA A 57 2.52 -20.89 -7.53
CA ALA A 57 3.65 -21.09 -6.63
C ALA A 57 5.00 -20.98 -7.36
N ALA A 58 5.05 -21.35 -8.64
CA ALA A 58 6.24 -21.26 -9.49
C ALA A 58 6.47 -19.87 -10.10
N SER A 59 5.44 -19.01 -10.12
CA SER A 59 5.50 -17.66 -10.68
C SER A 59 5.81 -16.60 -9.60
N ASP A 60 6.20 -15.39 -10.05
CA ASP A 60 6.37 -14.22 -9.20
C ASP A 60 5.04 -13.50 -8.88
N ASP A 61 3.91 -14.11 -9.22
CA ASP A 61 2.58 -13.49 -9.05
C ASP A 61 2.26 -13.16 -7.60
N ARG A 62 2.75 -13.96 -6.65
CA ARG A 62 2.58 -13.67 -5.21
C ARG A 62 3.28 -12.38 -4.81
N VAL A 63 4.44 -12.08 -5.39
CA VAL A 63 5.18 -10.83 -5.15
C VAL A 63 4.40 -9.66 -5.74
N ALA A 64 3.89 -9.83 -6.96
CA ALA A 64 3.06 -8.82 -7.61
C ALA A 64 1.79 -8.51 -6.81
N VAL A 65 1.06 -9.53 -6.33
CA VAL A 65 -0.12 -9.34 -5.49
C VAL A 65 0.23 -8.65 -4.17
N HIS A 66 1.34 -9.02 -3.53
CA HIS A 66 1.79 -8.34 -2.31
C HIS A 66 2.08 -6.85 -2.57
N GLN A 67 2.70 -6.52 -3.69
CA GLN A 67 2.92 -5.13 -4.11
C GLN A 67 1.60 -4.39 -4.37
N ALA A 68 0.65 -5.03 -5.05
CA ALA A 68 -0.69 -4.47 -5.25
C ALA A 68 -1.40 -4.18 -3.92
N LEU A 69 -1.32 -5.09 -2.95
CA LEU A 69 -1.88 -4.90 -1.62
C LEU A 69 -1.24 -3.73 -0.88
N GLN A 70 0.08 -3.51 -1.03
CA GLN A 70 0.73 -2.32 -0.46
C GLN A 70 0.15 -1.03 -1.08
N HIS A 71 -0.02 -0.97 -2.40
CA HIS A 71 -0.62 0.18 -3.07
C HIS A 71 -2.08 0.39 -2.65
N LEU A 72 -2.86 -0.68 -2.49
CA LEU A 72 -4.24 -0.62 -2.01
C LEU A 72 -4.32 -0.07 -0.59
N VAL A 73 -3.49 -0.54 0.32
CA VAL A 73 -3.47 -0.04 1.72
C VAL A 73 -3.11 1.44 1.78
N VAL A 74 -2.17 1.89 0.95
CA VAL A 74 -1.70 3.28 0.94
C VAL A 74 -2.66 4.20 0.19
N GLY A 75 -2.80 3.98 -1.10
CA GLY A 75 -3.51 4.87 -2.03
C GLY A 75 -4.95 4.45 -2.30
N GLY A 76 -5.38 3.28 -1.81
CA GLY A 76 -6.73 2.76 -2.02
C GLY A 76 -6.97 2.17 -3.40
N ASN A 77 -6.00 2.24 -4.31
CA ASN A 77 -6.14 1.82 -5.69
C ASN A 77 -4.87 1.15 -6.20
N ALA A 78 -5.05 0.10 -6.98
CA ALA A 78 -4.00 -0.56 -7.75
C ALA A 78 -4.62 -1.13 -9.01
N LEU A 79 -3.88 -1.12 -10.12
CA LEU A 79 -4.27 -1.80 -11.34
C LEU A 79 -3.37 -3.01 -11.53
N ILE A 80 -3.96 -4.18 -11.76
CA ILE A 80 -3.25 -5.40 -12.12
C ILE A 80 -3.56 -5.72 -13.58
N PHE A 81 -2.52 -6.01 -14.34
CA PHE A 81 -2.62 -6.57 -15.68
C PHE A 81 -2.15 -8.03 -15.65
N MET A 82 -3.00 -8.94 -16.10
CA MET A 82 -2.69 -10.36 -16.21
C MET A 82 -2.11 -10.64 -17.61
N GLY A 83 -0.79 -10.57 -17.70
CA GLY A 83 -0.05 -10.84 -18.91
C GLY A 83 0.34 -12.31 -19.05
N ARG A 84 0.93 -12.68 -20.20
CA ARG A 84 1.46 -14.04 -20.43
C ARG A 84 2.70 -14.34 -19.58
N GLU A 85 3.44 -13.31 -19.17
CA GLU A 85 4.66 -13.41 -18.36
C GLU A 85 4.38 -13.28 -16.85
N GLY A 86 3.11 -13.22 -16.46
CA GLY A 86 2.67 -13.04 -15.08
C GLY A 86 1.93 -11.74 -14.81
N LEU A 87 1.73 -11.43 -13.55
CA LEU A 87 1.01 -10.24 -13.11
C LEU A 87 1.89 -9.01 -13.11
N LYS A 88 1.40 -7.93 -13.72
CA LYS A 88 2.02 -6.60 -13.70
C LYS A 88 1.18 -5.64 -12.88
N VAL A 89 1.80 -4.90 -11.97
CA VAL A 89 1.11 -3.98 -11.06
C VAL A 89 1.44 -2.54 -11.41
N TYR A 90 0.39 -1.74 -11.53
CA TYR A 90 0.48 -0.30 -11.76
C TYR A 90 0.04 0.45 -10.50
N PRO A 91 0.91 1.29 -9.92
CA PRO A 91 0.53 2.19 -8.84
C PRO A 91 -0.39 3.31 -9.34
N LEU A 92 -1.15 3.93 -8.44
CA LEU A 92 -2.16 4.95 -8.75
C LEU A 92 -1.62 6.14 -9.59
N ASN A 93 -0.34 6.47 -9.47
CA ASN A 93 0.29 7.54 -10.25
C ASN A 93 0.63 7.16 -11.71
N ARG A 94 0.35 5.90 -12.10
CA ARG A 94 0.63 5.39 -13.45
C ARG A 94 -0.60 4.94 -14.22
N PHE A 95 -1.80 5.12 -13.66
CA PHE A 95 -3.03 4.83 -14.38
C PHE A 95 -4.15 5.78 -13.97
N VAL A 96 -5.09 5.94 -14.88
CA VAL A 96 -6.38 6.57 -14.62
C VAL A 96 -7.48 5.62 -15.04
N VAL A 97 -8.61 5.69 -14.36
CA VAL A 97 -9.78 4.84 -14.62
C VAL A 97 -11.04 5.68 -14.65
N GLU A 98 -11.88 5.45 -15.65
CA GLU A 98 -13.22 5.98 -15.72
C GLU A 98 -14.22 4.86 -15.43
N ARG A 99 -15.26 5.19 -14.66
CA ARG A 99 -16.32 4.25 -14.27
C ARG A 99 -17.68 4.88 -14.49
N ASP A 100 -18.67 4.03 -14.73
CA ASP A 100 -20.07 4.44 -14.72
C ASP A 100 -20.60 4.64 -13.29
N GLY A 101 -21.87 5.08 -13.19
CA GLY A 101 -22.54 5.28 -11.90
C GLY A 101 -22.70 4.00 -11.06
N ASN A 102 -22.63 2.83 -11.67
CA ASN A 102 -22.68 1.52 -10.99
C ASN A 102 -21.28 1.02 -10.58
N GLY A 103 -20.24 1.76 -10.93
CA GLY A 103 -18.85 1.39 -10.64
C GLY A 103 -18.19 0.49 -11.67
N ASN A 104 -18.86 0.15 -12.78
CA ASN A 104 -18.27 -0.60 -13.88
C ASN A 104 -17.19 0.21 -14.58
N VAL A 105 -16.14 -0.45 -14.99
CA VAL A 105 -15.01 0.17 -15.70
C VAL A 105 -15.39 0.43 -17.14
N LEU A 106 -15.27 1.68 -17.58
CA LEU A 106 -15.50 2.12 -18.95
C LEU A 106 -14.18 2.20 -19.72
N GLU A 107 -13.24 2.95 -19.16
CA GLU A 107 -11.94 3.18 -19.76
C GLU A 107 -10.82 3.14 -18.73
N ILE A 108 -9.63 2.69 -19.15
CA ILE A 108 -8.38 2.77 -18.37
C ILE A 108 -7.30 3.31 -19.28
N VAL A 109 -6.49 4.22 -18.78
CA VAL A 109 -5.25 4.63 -19.43
C VAL A 109 -4.09 4.40 -18.49
N THR A 110 -3.07 3.67 -18.94
CA THR A 110 -1.81 3.51 -18.18
C THR A 110 -0.69 4.28 -18.84
N LYS A 111 0.27 4.71 -18.02
CA LYS A 111 1.48 5.36 -18.45
C LYS A 111 2.70 4.57 -17.98
N GLU A 112 3.56 4.19 -18.93
CA GLU A 112 4.81 3.49 -18.66
C GLU A 112 5.97 4.20 -19.34
N ARG A 113 7.13 4.10 -18.74
CA ARG A 113 8.36 4.58 -19.33
C ARG A 113 9.20 3.38 -19.73
N ILE A 114 9.49 3.27 -21.01
CA ILE A 114 10.27 2.18 -21.58
C ILE A 114 11.40 2.70 -22.46
N SER A 115 12.41 1.86 -22.69
CA SER A 115 13.51 2.19 -23.61
C SER A 115 12.99 2.24 -25.05
N LYS A 116 13.36 3.28 -25.79
CA LYS A 116 13.05 3.45 -27.22
C LYS A 116 13.50 2.26 -28.06
N LYS A 117 14.61 1.63 -27.69
CA LYS A 117 15.15 0.45 -28.37
C LYS A 117 14.17 -0.71 -28.46
N LEU A 118 13.24 -0.82 -27.51
CA LEU A 118 12.25 -1.90 -27.50
C LEU A 118 11.11 -1.72 -28.52
N ILE A 119 10.89 -0.48 -28.96
CA ILE A 119 9.78 -0.12 -29.85
C ILE A 119 10.26 0.52 -31.17
N GLU A 120 11.59 0.63 -31.36
CA GLU A 120 12.19 1.32 -32.52
C GLU A 120 11.70 0.76 -33.83
N ASP A 121 11.53 -0.57 -33.94
CA ASP A 121 11.02 -1.26 -35.12
C ASP A 121 9.52 -1.02 -35.40
N GLU A 122 8.76 -0.54 -34.40
CA GLU A 122 7.32 -0.29 -34.49
C GLU A 122 6.99 1.18 -34.75
N LEU A 123 7.96 2.07 -34.52
CA LEU A 123 7.79 3.50 -34.72
C LEU A 123 7.94 3.86 -36.22
N PRO A 124 7.09 4.76 -36.78
CA PRO A 124 7.27 5.28 -38.11
C PRO A 124 8.62 5.95 -38.28
N LYS A 125 9.34 5.65 -39.37
CA LYS A 125 10.69 6.24 -39.64
C LYS A 125 10.69 7.76 -39.79
N ASP A 126 9.54 8.33 -40.16
CA ASP A 126 9.35 9.78 -40.37
C ASP A 126 8.53 10.40 -39.19
N LEU A 127 8.75 9.96 -37.97
CA LEU A 127 7.98 10.41 -36.80
C LEU A 127 8.18 11.92 -36.64
N LYS A 128 7.21 12.70 -37.10
CA LYS A 128 7.07 14.10 -36.70
C LYS A 128 6.45 14.07 -35.31
N VAL A 129 7.28 14.35 -34.32
CA VAL A 129 6.80 14.52 -32.92
C VAL A 129 5.90 15.74 -32.93
N ASP A 130 4.60 15.50 -32.76
CA ASP A 130 3.63 16.58 -32.65
C ASP A 130 3.99 17.52 -31.48
N SER A 131 3.67 18.79 -31.62
CA SER A 131 3.99 19.91 -30.72
C SER A 131 3.46 19.74 -29.26
N VAL A 132 2.80 18.64 -28.96
CA VAL A 132 2.27 18.28 -27.64
C VAL A 132 3.31 17.52 -26.77
N VAL A 133 4.41 17.06 -27.39
CA VAL A 133 5.44 16.33 -26.66
C VAL A 133 6.43 17.32 -26.09
N ASP A 134 6.58 17.29 -24.78
CA ASP A 134 7.56 18.10 -24.05
C ASP A 134 8.96 17.87 -24.66
N GLU A 135 9.58 18.91 -25.22
CA GLU A 135 10.92 18.86 -25.84
C GLU A 135 11.98 18.26 -24.91
N SER A 136 11.75 18.33 -23.59
CA SER A 136 12.61 17.71 -22.57
C SER A 136 12.67 16.16 -22.68
N THR A 137 11.71 15.54 -23.37
CA THR A 137 11.62 14.10 -23.56
C THR A 137 12.25 13.64 -24.89
N LEU A 138 12.41 14.58 -25.82
CA LEU A 138 13.11 14.38 -27.10
C LEU A 138 14.61 14.25 -26.84
N GLY A 139 15.19 13.13 -27.18
CA GLY A 139 16.63 12.87 -27.00
C GLY A 139 16.98 11.93 -25.83
N LYS A 140 16.02 11.60 -24.95
CA LYS A 140 16.23 10.56 -23.95
C LYS A 140 16.15 9.16 -24.58
N GLU A 141 16.91 8.23 -24.03
CA GLU A 141 16.86 6.81 -24.42
C GLU A 141 15.51 6.14 -24.07
N GLU A 142 14.69 6.80 -23.25
CA GLU A 142 13.38 6.34 -22.81
C GLU A 142 12.26 7.19 -23.39
N CYS A 143 11.08 6.57 -23.56
CA CYS A 143 9.86 7.26 -23.96
C CYS A 143 8.68 6.81 -23.11
N ASP A 144 7.66 7.68 -23.03
CA ASP A 144 6.41 7.36 -22.35
C ASP A 144 5.49 6.61 -23.32
N VAL A 145 5.03 5.44 -22.92
CA VAL A 145 4.05 4.60 -23.60
C VAL A 145 2.74 4.66 -22.84
N TYR A 146 1.68 4.96 -23.56
CA TYR A 146 0.33 4.98 -23.02
C TYR A 146 -0.42 3.75 -23.53
N THR A 147 -1.04 2.99 -22.60
CA THR A 147 -1.95 1.91 -22.99
C THR A 147 -3.37 2.38 -22.72
N HIS A 148 -4.16 2.47 -23.78
CA HIS A 148 -5.58 2.80 -23.69
C HIS A 148 -6.40 1.51 -23.75
N VAL A 149 -7.23 1.30 -22.73
CA VAL A 149 -8.13 0.16 -22.59
C VAL A 149 -9.54 0.68 -22.56
N LYS A 150 -10.39 0.14 -23.43
CA LYS A 150 -11.78 0.59 -23.57
C LYS A 150 -12.74 -0.58 -23.62
N ARG A 151 -13.88 -0.43 -22.94
CA ARG A 151 -14.99 -1.36 -23.05
C ARG A 151 -15.81 -1.07 -24.28
N GLU A 152 -15.91 -2.04 -25.19
CA GLU A 152 -16.74 -1.97 -26.39
C GLU A 152 -17.73 -3.14 -26.42
N ASN A 153 -19.02 -2.82 -26.18
CA ASN A 153 -20.08 -3.82 -26.07
C ASN A 153 -19.73 -4.91 -25.02
N ASN A 154 -19.59 -6.18 -25.47
CA ASN A 154 -19.23 -7.32 -24.62
C ASN A 154 -17.74 -7.69 -24.68
N ARG A 155 -16.87 -6.75 -25.02
CA ARG A 155 -15.43 -6.94 -25.13
C ARG A 155 -14.66 -5.79 -24.54
N VAL A 156 -13.42 -6.06 -24.17
CA VAL A 156 -12.43 -5.06 -23.80
C VAL A 156 -11.38 -5.04 -24.90
N VAL A 157 -11.10 -3.86 -25.44
CA VAL A 157 -10.11 -3.62 -26.48
C VAL A 157 -9.03 -2.72 -25.92
N TRP A 158 -7.78 -2.98 -26.23
CA TRP A 158 -6.67 -2.10 -25.83
C TRP A 158 -5.60 -2.00 -26.91
N HIS A 159 -4.90 -0.89 -26.88
CA HIS A 159 -3.75 -0.62 -27.73
C HIS A 159 -2.74 0.26 -27.00
N GLN A 160 -1.54 0.30 -27.49
CA GLN A 160 -0.49 1.19 -26.98
C GLN A 160 -0.23 2.34 -27.94
N GLU A 161 0.05 3.50 -27.38
CA GLU A 161 0.39 4.72 -28.10
C GLU A 161 1.70 5.30 -27.61
N VAL A 162 2.49 5.78 -28.55
CA VAL A 162 3.74 6.50 -28.31
C VAL A 162 3.77 7.71 -29.21
N TYR A 163 4.00 8.89 -28.65
CA TYR A 163 4.00 10.16 -29.38
C TYR A 163 2.74 10.40 -30.24
N GLY A 164 1.57 9.94 -29.78
CA GLY A 164 0.31 10.05 -30.51
C GLY A 164 0.12 9.02 -31.63
N HIS A 165 1.02 8.06 -31.79
CA HIS A 165 0.93 6.99 -32.78
C HIS A 165 0.59 5.66 -32.12
N VAL A 166 -0.44 4.99 -32.63
CA VAL A 166 -0.81 3.65 -32.17
C VAL A 166 0.23 2.64 -32.67
N LEU A 167 0.72 1.80 -31.77
CA LEU A 167 1.61 0.68 -32.11
C LEU A 167 0.77 -0.48 -32.67
N PRO A 168 0.91 -0.85 -33.96
CA PRO A 168 0.00 -1.82 -34.61
C PRO A 168 -0.02 -3.20 -33.94
N LYS A 169 1.13 -3.66 -33.44
CA LYS A 169 1.26 -4.98 -32.81
C LYS A 169 0.68 -5.03 -31.39
N SER A 170 0.38 -3.88 -30.79
CA SER A 170 -0.15 -3.78 -29.44
C SER A 170 -1.66 -3.94 -29.34
N VAL A 171 -2.36 -3.82 -30.49
CA VAL A 171 -3.83 -3.91 -30.53
C VAL A 171 -4.28 -5.32 -30.13
N SER A 172 -5.04 -5.40 -29.08
CA SER A 172 -5.52 -6.66 -28.52
C SER A 172 -6.95 -6.52 -28.00
N LYS A 173 -7.61 -7.65 -27.82
CA LYS A 173 -8.99 -7.70 -27.31
C LYS A 173 -9.24 -8.96 -26.48
N ALA A 174 -10.12 -8.86 -25.52
CA ALA A 174 -10.61 -9.98 -24.72
C ALA A 174 -12.13 -9.89 -24.51
N PRO A 175 -12.82 -10.98 -24.23
CA PRO A 175 -14.19 -10.95 -23.74
C PRO A 175 -14.24 -10.23 -22.37
N ILE A 176 -15.40 -9.69 -21.98
CA ILE A 176 -15.51 -8.92 -20.74
C ILE A 176 -15.32 -9.78 -19.49
N ASP A 177 -15.77 -11.02 -19.55
CA ASP A 177 -15.64 -12.05 -18.51
C ASP A 177 -14.20 -12.57 -18.34
N ALA A 178 -13.35 -12.37 -19.36
CA ALA A 178 -11.92 -12.69 -19.31
C ALA A 178 -11.04 -11.44 -19.46
N ASN A 179 -11.45 -10.31 -18.89
CA ASN A 179 -10.71 -9.07 -18.94
C ASN A 179 -9.40 -9.19 -18.15
N PRO A 180 -8.22 -8.99 -18.79
CA PRO A 180 -6.94 -9.06 -18.09
C PRO A 180 -6.61 -7.81 -17.26
N TRP A 181 -7.38 -6.73 -17.38
CA TRP A 181 -7.18 -5.47 -16.69
C TRP A 181 -8.06 -5.36 -15.46
N LEU A 182 -7.47 -5.44 -14.28
CA LEU A 182 -8.17 -5.48 -12.99
C LEU A 182 -7.87 -4.23 -12.16
N PRO A 183 -8.65 -3.14 -12.31
CA PRO A 183 -8.51 -1.95 -11.47
C PRO A 183 -9.18 -2.17 -10.12
N LEU A 184 -8.37 -2.45 -9.11
CA LEU A 184 -8.76 -2.77 -7.75
C LEU A 184 -8.98 -1.50 -6.91
N ARG A 185 -9.97 -1.53 -6.01
CA ARG A 185 -10.26 -0.51 -5.00
C ARG A 185 -10.25 -1.14 -3.61
N PHE A 186 -9.62 -0.48 -2.63
CA PHE A 186 -9.57 -0.99 -1.26
C PHE A 186 -10.88 -0.73 -0.53
N ASN A 187 -11.26 0.53 -0.33
CA ASN A 187 -12.57 0.90 0.17
C ASN A 187 -13.34 1.62 -0.93
N VAL A 188 -14.43 1.02 -1.35
CA VAL A 188 -15.31 1.59 -2.37
C VAL A 188 -16.23 2.62 -1.71
N VAL A 189 -16.34 3.78 -2.33
CA VAL A 189 -17.31 4.82 -1.99
C VAL A 189 -18.24 4.99 -3.18
N ASP A 190 -19.51 4.98 -2.92
CA ASP A 190 -20.54 5.13 -3.96
C ASP A 190 -20.35 6.43 -4.73
N GLY A 191 -20.48 6.36 -6.06
CA GLY A 191 -20.28 7.50 -6.96
C GLY A 191 -18.81 7.92 -7.18
N GLU A 192 -17.82 7.32 -6.48
CA GLU A 192 -16.41 7.63 -6.69
C GLU A 192 -15.74 6.62 -7.64
N ALA A 193 -14.99 7.10 -8.64
CA ALA A 193 -14.22 6.23 -9.55
C ALA A 193 -13.05 5.54 -8.84
N TYR A 194 -12.50 6.15 -7.80
CA TYR A 194 -11.35 5.67 -7.04
C TYR A 194 -11.75 5.24 -5.63
N GLY A 195 -11.07 4.20 -5.13
CA GLY A 195 -11.21 3.75 -3.75
C GLY A 195 -10.33 4.55 -2.79
N ARG A 196 -10.64 4.47 -1.49
CA ARG A 196 -9.90 5.13 -0.42
C ARG A 196 -9.00 4.14 0.30
N GLY A 197 -7.72 4.52 0.50
CA GLY A 197 -6.74 3.71 1.21
C GLY A 197 -6.90 3.78 2.72
N ARG A 198 -6.38 2.78 3.41
CA ARG A 198 -6.37 2.73 4.87
C ARG A 198 -5.58 3.89 5.47
N VAL A 199 -4.45 4.27 4.86
CA VAL A 199 -3.63 5.39 5.31
C VAL A 199 -4.41 6.70 5.28
N GLY A 200 -5.20 6.95 4.23
CA GLY A 200 -6.03 8.14 4.12
C GLY A 200 -7.03 8.30 5.27
N GLN A 201 -7.57 7.19 5.79
CA GLN A 201 -8.51 7.19 6.93
C GLN A 201 -7.84 7.61 8.25
N PHE A 202 -6.56 7.32 8.42
CA PHE A 202 -5.78 7.59 9.63
C PHE A 202 -4.72 8.69 9.44
N ILE A 203 -4.82 9.47 8.36
CA ILE A 203 -3.83 10.53 8.06
C ILE A 203 -3.75 11.59 9.16
N GLY A 204 -4.87 11.89 9.82
CA GLY A 204 -4.92 12.81 10.96
C GLY A 204 -4.12 12.28 12.15
N ASP A 205 -4.34 11.01 12.52
CA ASP A 205 -3.62 10.38 13.63
C ASP A 205 -2.12 10.25 13.33
N LEU A 206 -1.75 9.94 12.07
CA LEU A 206 -0.35 9.88 11.62
C LEU A 206 0.35 11.22 11.71
N LYS A 207 -0.31 12.30 11.27
CA LYS A 207 0.22 13.68 11.38
C LYS A 207 0.35 14.13 12.83
N SER A 208 -0.62 13.76 13.68
CA SER A 208 -0.57 14.08 15.12
C SER A 208 0.58 13.36 15.81
N LEU A 209 0.80 12.07 15.49
CA LEU A 209 1.92 11.31 16.01
C LEU A 209 3.27 11.89 15.56
N GLU A 210 3.40 12.26 14.29
CA GLU A 210 4.60 12.91 13.75
C GLU A 210 4.90 14.21 14.47
N ALA A 211 3.92 15.11 14.60
CA ALA A 211 4.08 16.40 15.27
C ALA A 211 4.45 16.24 16.76
N LEU A 212 3.80 15.33 17.49
CA LEU A 212 4.14 15.06 18.89
C LEU A 212 5.54 14.46 19.03
N SER A 213 5.91 13.53 18.17
CA SER A 213 7.25 12.93 18.18
C SER A 213 8.33 13.97 17.89
N GLN A 214 8.11 14.86 16.92
CA GLN A 214 9.00 15.97 16.61
C GLN A 214 9.13 16.91 17.81
N ALA A 215 8.01 17.33 18.42
CA ALA A 215 8.01 18.21 19.58
C ALA A 215 8.75 17.60 20.78
N LEU A 216 8.62 16.28 21.02
CA LEU A 216 9.35 15.56 22.07
C LEU A 216 10.86 15.56 21.80
N VAL A 217 11.29 15.31 20.57
CA VAL A 217 12.71 15.32 20.18
C VAL A 217 13.31 16.72 20.32
N GLU A 218 12.64 17.74 19.77
CA GLU A 218 13.09 19.14 19.84
C GLU A 218 13.11 19.64 21.28
N GLY A 219 12.07 19.33 22.06
CA GLY A 219 11.97 19.68 23.46
C GLY A 219 13.02 18.99 24.31
N SER A 220 13.30 17.71 24.07
CA SER A 220 14.37 16.97 24.74
C SER A 220 15.74 17.54 24.42
N ALA A 221 15.99 17.92 23.15
CA ALA A 221 17.23 18.58 22.74
C ALA A 221 17.40 19.95 23.38
N ALA A 222 16.30 20.72 23.51
CA ALA A 222 16.30 22.02 24.19
C ALA A 222 16.53 21.86 25.72
N ALA A 223 15.90 20.85 26.35
CA ALA A 223 16.06 20.55 27.76
C ALA A 223 17.48 20.08 28.12
N ALA A 224 18.16 19.42 27.18
CA ALA A 224 19.56 19.01 27.35
C ALA A 224 20.55 20.20 27.30
N LYS A 225 20.12 21.36 26.79
CA LYS A 225 20.95 22.57 26.80
C LYS A 225 20.89 23.24 28.15
N VAL A 226 21.98 23.21 28.89
CA VAL A 226 22.17 23.96 30.12
C VAL A 226 22.84 25.27 29.78
N VAL A 227 22.19 26.41 30.06
CA VAL A 227 22.77 27.75 29.89
C VAL A 227 23.07 28.31 31.26
N PHE A 228 24.34 28.63 31.53
CA PHE A 228 24.76 29.32 32.73
C PHE A 228 24.67 30.81 32.50
N VAL A 229 23.98 31.52 33.39
CA VAL A 229 23.90 32.94 33.40
C VAL A 229 24.72 33.47 34.59
N VAL A 230 25.69 34.34 34.31
CA VAL A 230 26.51 34.94 35.33
C VAL A 230 26.05 36.38 35.51
N SER A 231 25.82 36.78 36.77
CA SER A 231 25.44 38.15 37.10
C SER A 231 26.48 39.20 36.63
N PRO A 232 26.08 40.36 36.06
CA PRO A 232 27.03 41.38 35.62
C PRO A 232 27.91 41.95 36.75
N SER A 233 27.45 41.84 37.99
CA SER A 233 28.17 42.27 39.19
C SER A 233 28.97 41.15 39.86
N SER A 234 29.07 39.99 39.22
CA SER A 234 29.72 38.80 39.75
C SER A 234 31.24 38.95 39.85
N THR A 235 31.80 38.38 40.88
CA THR A 235 33.26 38.20 41.02
C THR A 235 33.77 36.98 40.25
N THR A 236 32.85 36.11 39.81
CA THR A 236 33.15 34.89 39.07
C THR A 236 33.35 35.21 37.57
N LYS A 237 34.51 34.92 37.02
CA LYS A 237 34.77 35.17 35.61
C LYS A 237 34.16 34.07 34.73
N PRO A 238 33.33 34.42 33.73
CA PRO A 238 32.67 33.41 32.87
C PRO A 238 33.67 32.51 32.14
N ALA A 239 34.84 33.03 31.74
CA ALA A 239 35.88 32.25 31.06
C ALA A 239 36.48 31.15 31.95
N THR A 240 36.63 31.41 33.26
CA THR A 240 37.13 30.42 34.22
C THR A 240 36.13 29.30 34.44
N LEU A 241 34.84 29.65 34.46
CA LEU A 241 33.75 28.65 34.58
C LEU A 241 33.66 27.81 33.32
N ALA A 242 33.75 28.41 32.15
CA ALA A 242 33.66 27.70 30.87
C ALA A 242 34.84 26.74 30.61
N SER A 243 36.02 27.02 31.16
CA SER A 243 37.21 26.20 31.04
C SER A 243 37.36 25.16 32.18
N ALA A 244 36.51 25.23 33.20
CA ALA A 244 36.57 24.36 34.37
C ALA A 244 36.12 22.93 33.99
N GLY A 245 36.94 21.94 34.27
CA GLY A 245 36.58 20.52 34.11
C GLY A 245 35.65 20.03 35.20
N ASN A 246 35.11 18.83 35.04
CA ASN A 246 34.26 18.21 36.05
C ASN A 246 34.99 18.03 37.38
N GLY A 247 34.45 18.57 38.48
CA GLY A 247 35.07 18.56 39.82
C GLY A 247 36.10 19.63 40.08
N ALA A 248 36.28 20.62 39.17
CA ALA A 248 37.16 21.75 39.37
C ALA A 248 36.68 22.70 40.48
N ILE A 249 37.64 23.22 41.28
CA ILE A 249 37.37 24.23 42.29
C ILE A 249 37.57 25.61 41.68
N VAL A 250 36.48 26.37 41.60
CA VAL A 250 36.47 27.74 41.03
C VAL A 250 36.15 28.74 42.15
N THR A 251 36.89 29.87 42.18
CA THR A 251 36.65 30.93 43.13
C THR A 251 35.45 31.77 42.66
N GLY A 252 34.43 31.94 43.52
CA GLY A 252 33.25 32.73 43.19
C GLY A 252 32.15 32.57 44.28
N ARG A 253 31.05 33.28 44.08
CA ARG A 253 29.84 33.08 44.91
C ARG A 253 28.86 32.19 44.16
N PRO A 254 28.28 31.18 44.82
CA PRO A 254 27.26 30.30 44.18
C PRO A 254 26.05 31.07 43.65
N ASP A 255 25.65 32.18 44.35
CA ASP A 255 24.49 33.02 44.00
C ASP A 255 24.72 33.88 42.72
N ASP A 256 25.98 34.00 42.31
CA ASP A 256 26.34 34.75 41.08
C ASP A 256 26.03 33.99 39.80
N ILE A 257 25.77 32.67 39.89
CA ILE A 257 25.59 31.77 38.76
C ILE A 257 24.15 31.25 38.80
N GLY A 258 23.38 31.67 37.80
CA GLY A 258 22.06 31.13 37.54
C GLY A 258 22.14 30.01 36.48
N VAL A 259 21.40 28.97 36.66
CA VAL A 259 21.20 27.94 35.63
C VAL A 259 19.84 28.18 34.99
N VAL A 260 19.83 28.48 33.68
CA VAL A 260 18.61 28.55 32.90
C VAL A 260 18.41 27.20 32.25
N GLN A 261 17.46 26.45 32.78
CA GLN A 261 17.04 25.15 32.26
C GLN A 261 15.56 25.21 31.94
N VAL A 262 15.16 24.60 30.82
CA VAL A 262 13.76 24.54 30.43
C VAL A 262 13.02 23.57 31.34
N GLY A 263 12.33 24.12 32.36
CA GLY A 263 11.67 23.36 33.44
C GLY A 263 10.32 22.75 33.08
N LYS A 264 10.01 22.44 31.82
CA LYS A 264 8.70 21.94 31.36
C LYS A 264 8.59 20.41 31.34
N THR A 265 9.09 19.71 32.34
CA THR A 265 9.07 18.23 32.39
C THR A 265 7.66 17.64 32.42
N ALA A 266 6.68 18.34 33.00
CA ALA A 266 5.29 17.89 33.04
C ALA A 266 4.63 17.88 31.66
N ASP A 267 4.93 18.88 30.81
CA ASP A 267 4.38 18.97 29.45
C ASP A 267 4.91 17.84 28.57
N PHE A 268 6.17 17.42 28.75
CA PHE A 268 6.75 16.27 28.05
C PHE A 268 6.08 14.95 28.46
N GLY A 269 5.72 14.80 29.72
CA GLY A 269 4.98 13.62 30.21
C GLY A 269 3.62 13.48 29.51
N THR A 270 2.88 14.57 29.38
CA THR A 270 1.58 14.58 28.69
C THR A 270 1.75 14.29 27.19
N ALA A 271 2.72 14.93 26.52
CA ALA A 271 3.01 14.68 25.10
C ALA A 271 3.39 13.21 24.86
N PHE A 272 4.20 12.61 25.74
CA PHE A 272 4.57 11.19 25.67
C PHE A 272 3.36 10.26 25.83
N GLN A 273 2.46 10.54 26.78
CA GLN A 273 1.23 9.76 26.92
C GLN A 273 0.34 9.83 25.68
N MET A 274 0.19 11.02 25.09
CA MET A 274 -0.56 11.20 23.85
C MET A 274 0.08 10.42 22.68
N THR A 275 1.40 10.43 22.58
CA THR A 275 2.13 9.63 21.59
C THR A 275 1.81 8.14 21.71
N GLN A 276 1.81 7.60 22.95
CA GLN A 276 1.46 6.20 23.20
C GLN A 276 0.01 5.87 22.80
N ILE A 277 -0.93 6.79 23.01
CA ILE A 277 -2.33 6.60 22.62
C ILE A 277 -2.43 6.51 21.09
N TYR A 278 -1.78 7.42 20.34
CA TYR A 278 -1.79 7.38 18.88
C TYR A 278 -1.07 6.14 18.33
N GLU A 279 0.07 5.77 18.89
CA GLU A 279 0.78 4.53 18.53
C GLU A 279 -0.10 3.29 18.69
N ARG A 280 -0.85 3.22 19.79
CA ARG A 280 -1.77 2.12 20.05
C ARG A 280 -2.90 2.08 19.03
N ARG A 281 -3.58 3.21 18.79
CA ARG A 281 -4.67 3.32 17.79
C ARG A 281 -4.18 2.94 16.38
N LEU A 282 -3.01 3.43 15.98
CA LEU A 282 -2.41 3.11 14.70
C LEU A 282 -1.98 1.63 14.62
N SER A 283 -1.44 1.08 15.70
CA SER A 283 -1.07 -0.35 15.76
C SER A 283 -2.29 -1.25 15.57
N GLU A 284 -3.41 -0.91 16.21
CA GLU A 284 -4.68 -1.61 16.02
C GLU A 284 -5.23 -1.43 14.59
N ALA A 285 -5.20 -0.19 14.07
CA ALA A 285 -5.67 0.12 12.72
C ALA A 285 -4.91 -0.62 11.61
N PHE A 286 -3.61 -0.80 11.78
CA PHE A 286 -2.73 -1.48 10.82
C PHE A 286 -2.41 -2.94 11.19
N LEU A 287 -3.15 -3.51 12.16
CA LEU A 287 -2.98 -4.88 12.63
C LEU A 287 -1.54 -5.22 13.04
N ILE A 288 -0.83 -4.26 13.62
CA ILE A 288 0.50 -4.49 14.18
C ILE A 288 0.30 -5.17 15.54
N LEU A 289 0.74 -6.43 15.64
CA LEU A 289 0.69 -7.17 16.91
C LEU A 289 1.72 -6.55 17.88
N ASN A 290 1.22 -5.95 18.96
CA ASN A 290 2.06 -5.57 20.07
C ASN A 290 2.21 -6.79 20.98
N PRO A 291 3.42 -7.30 21.26
CA PRO A 291 3.59 -8.48 22.11
C PRO A 291 2.96 -8.31 23.50
N ARG A 292 2.87 -7.08 24.01
CA ARG A 292 2.16 -6.76 25.26
C ARG A 292 0.65 -6.97 25.20
N ASN A 293 0.02 -6.91 24.01
CA ASN A 293 -1.40 -7.20 23.84
C ASN A 293 -1.66 -8.69 23.64
N ALA A 294 -0.70 -9.45 23.12
CA ALA A 294 -0.81 -10.89 22.97
C ALA A 294 -0.88 -11.59 24.32
N GLU A 295 -0.11 -11.14 25.31
CA GLU A 295 -0.16 -11.67 26.68
C GLU A 295 -1.48 -11.36 27.40
N ARG A 296 -2.11 -10.22 27.13
CA ARG A 296 -3.44 -9.89 27.70
C ARG A 296 -4.56 -10.74 27.11
N VAL A 297 -4.54 -10.98 25.81
CA VAL A 297 -5.55 -11.82 25.13
C VAL A 297 -5.44 -13.27 25.59
N THR A 298 -4.24 -13.77 25.86
CA THR A 298 -4.03 -15.10 26.44
C THR A 298 -4.39 -15.18 27.94
N ALA A 299 -4.24 -14.10 28.70
CA ALA A 299 -4.62 -14.06 30.10
C ALA A 299 -6.14 -13.89 30.35
N GLU A 300 -6.84 -13.17 29.48
CA GLU A 300 -8.31 -13.03 29.53
C GLU A 300 -9.05 -14.19 28.85
N GLY A 301 -8.39 -14.99 28.03
CA GLY A 301 -8.97 -16.12 27.30
C GLY A 301 -9.06 -17.43 28.06
N SER A 302 -8.68 -17.47 29.35
CA SER A 302 -8.76 -18.71 30.15
C SER A 302 -10.09 -18.92 30.87
N ASP A 303 -11.05 -18.00 30.78
CA ASP A 303 -12.28 -18.09 31.59
C ASP A 303 -13.60 -17.85 30.84
N ASP A 304 -13.65 -17.91 29.50
CA ASP A 304 -14.93 -17.86 28.81
C ASP A 304 -14.95 -18.71 27.53
N THR A 305 -15.69 -19.83 27.61
CA THR A 305 -16.03 -20.70 26.49
C THR A 305 -17.05 -20.04 25.57
N THR A 306 -16.68 -18.97 24.89
CA THR A 306 -17.51 -18.39 23.86
C THR A 306 -16.75 -18.42 22.53
N ARG A 307 -17.19 -19.30 21.67
CA ARG A 307 -16.79 -19.42 20.26
C ARG A 307 -16.83 -18.05 19.58
N THR A 308 -15.72 -17.41 19.43
CA THR A 308 -15.60 -16.28 18.51
C THR A 308 -15.59 -16.80 17.09
N ARG A 309 -16.71 -16.70 16.40
CA ARG A 309 -16.81 -16.89 14.97
C ARG A 309 -15.88 -15.85 14.31
N THR A 310 -14.82 -16.32 13.73
CA THR A 310 -13.99 -15.53 12.82
C THR A 310 -14.86 -15.22 11.60
N THR A 311 -15.37 -14.00 11.54
CA THR A 311 -16.05 -13.49 10.34
C THR A 311 -14.96 -13.24 9.30
N ALA A 312 -14.79 -14.20 8.41
CA ALA A 312 -14.02 -13.99 7.20
C ALA A 312 -14.79 -12.96 6.36
N TRP A 313 -14.16 -11.82 6.10
CA TRP A 313 -14.68 -10.83 5.17
C TRP A 313 -14.47 -11.40 3.76
N TRP A 314 -15.54 -11.88 3.16
CA TRP A 314 -15.58 -12.27 1.77
C TRP A 314 -15.48 -10.99 0.92
N ILE A 315 -14.49 -10.94 0.04
CA ILE A 315 -14.54 -10.05 -1.12
C ILE A 315 -15.58 -10.70 -2.02
N VAL A 316 -16.81 -10.25 -1.92
CA VAL A 316 -17.88 -10.61 -2.85
C VAL A 316 -17.55 -9.92 -4.16
N LEU A 317 -17.06 -10.66 -5.12
CA LEU A 317 -17.15 -10.25 -6.51
C LEU A 317 -18.64 -10.26 -6.85
N PRO A 318 -19.22 -9.18 -7.39
CA PRO A 318 -20.61 -9.21 -7.78
C PRO A 318 -20.81 -10.30 -8.84
N ALA A 319 -21.70 -11.24 -8.55
CA ALA A 319 -22.24 -12.13 -9.55
C ALA A 319 -23.12 -11.25 -10.45
N ASP A 320 -22.77 -11.18 -11.71
CA ASP A 320 -23.55 -10.47 -12.72
C ASP A 320 -24.82 -11.26 -13.03
N ASN A 321 -25.97 -10.51 -12.99
CA ASN A 321 -27.16 -10.84 -13.77
C ASN A 321 -26.99 -10.31 -15.18
#